data_e2107eba0474cf45004577e7fa9b82ab
#
_entry.id   e2107eba0474cf45004577e7fa9b82ab
#
_cell.length_a   1.000
_cell.length_b   1.000
_cell.length_c   1.000
_cell.angle_alpha   90.00
_cell.angle_beta   90.00
_cell.angle_gamma   90.00
#
_symmetry.space_group_name_H-M   'P 1'
#
loop_
_entity.id
_entity.type
_entity.pdbx_description
1 polymer ?
#
loop_
_entity_poly.entity_id
_entity_poly.type
_entity_poly.pdbx_seq_one_letter_code
_entity_poly.pdbx_strand_id
1 'polypeptide(L)'
;YIRAILLRDTGATISPFHAFIFLQGLETLSLRVERHVFNALKVVEYLSKHPQVEAVHHPSLASEPTHELYKKYFPNGGGSIFTFEVKGTAEDAQKFIDNLPIFSLLANVADVKSLVIHPASTTHSQLTESELLEQGIKPNTIRLSIGTEHIDDLIEALDTLSLIHISEP
;
A
#
# COMPACT_ATOMS: atom_id res chain seq x y z
N TYR A 1 -30.71 -6.93 -17.12
CA TYR A 1 -30.17 -6.41 -18.39
C TYR A 1 -28.79 -7.00 -18.71
N ILE A 2 -27.80 -6.90 -17.83
CA ILE A 2 -26.42 -7.38 -18.07
C ILE A 2 -26.39 -8.86 -18.48
N ARG A 3 -27.00 -9.77 -17.68
CA ARG A 3 -27.02 -11.20 -18.00
C ARG A 3 -27.83 -11.53 -19.23
N ALA A 4 -29.03 -10.94 -19.36
CA ALA A 4 -29.99 -11.34 -20.38
C ALA A 4 -29.72 -10.77 -21.78
N ILE A 5 -29.00 -9.65 -21.85
CA ILE A 5 -28.74 -8.94 -23.09
C ILE A 5 -27.23 -8.78 -23.33
N LEU A 6 -26.53 -7.98 -22.52
CA LEU A 6 -25.13 -7.67 -22.80
C LEU A 6 -24.24 -8.91 -22.85
N LEU A 7 -24.31 -9.76 -21.85
CA LEU A 7 -23.49 -10.99 -21.80
C LEU A 7 -23.82 -11.93 -22.97
N ARG A 8 -25.11 -12.09 -23.29
CA ARG A 8 -25.58 -12.92 -24.41
C ARG A 8 -25.07 -12.37 -25.74
N ASP A 9 -25.21 -11.08 -25.96
CA ASP A 9 -24.98 -10.46 -27.28
C ASP A 9 -23.48 -10.16 -27.53
N THR A 10 -22.70 -9.86 -26.50
CA THR A 10 -21.25 -9.62 -26.62
C THR A 10 -20.41 -10.87 -26.40
N GLY A 11 -20.95 -11.90 -25.74
CA GLY A 11 -20.23 -13.15 -25.47
C GLY A 11 -19.06 -13.03 -24.50
N ALA A 12 -18.97 -11.94 -23.71
CA ALA A 12 -17.89 -11.66 -22.77
C ALA A 12 -17.98 -12.56 -21.51
N THR A 13 -17.75 -13.86 -21.67
CA THR A 13 -17.77 -14.84 -20.58
C THR A 13 -16.36 -15.24 -20.18
N ILE A 14 -16.20 -15.59 -18.88
CA ILE A 14 -14.94 -16.15 -18.40
C ILE A 14 -14.75 -17.57 -18.94
N SER A 15 -13.52 -17.90 -19.36
CA SER A 15 -13.20 -19.28 -19.74
C SER A 15 -13.14 -20.21 -18.52
N PRO A 16 -13.40 -21.51 -18.67
CA PRO A 16 -13.29 -22.48 -17.57
C PRO A 16 -11.89 -22.50 -16.93
N PHE A 17 -10.84 -22.32 -17.70
CA PHE A 17 -9.47 -22.28 -17.21
C PHE A 17 -9.23 -21.05 -16.31
N HIS A 18 -9.68 -19.86 -16.72
CA HIS A 18 -9.60 -18.67 -15.89
C HIS A 18 -10.43 -18.79 -14.61
N ALA A 19 -11.62 -19.40 -14.69
CA ALA A 19 -12.44 -19.67 -13.52
C ALA A 19 -11.72 -20.62 -12.53
N PHE A 20 -11.04 -21.64 -13.03
CA PHE A 20 -10.21 -22.53 -12.20
C PHE A 20 -9.08 -21.78 -11.49
N ILE A 21 -8.34 -20.91 -12.20
CA ILE A 21 -7.27 -20.10 -11.60
C ILE A 21 -7.82 -19.19 -10.49
N PHE A 22 -8.95 -18.54 -10.70
CA PHE A 22 -9.57 -17.70 -9.66
C PHE A 22 -10.00 -18.51 -8.45
N LEU A 23 -10.58 -19.70 -8.64
CA LEU A 23 -10.94 -20.59 -7.54
C LEU A 23 -9.72 -21.01 -6.74
N GLN A 24 -8.61 -21.37 -7.40
CA GLN A 24 -7.36 -21.68 -6.71
C GLN A 24 -6.84 -20.50 -5.90
N GLY A 25 -6.92 -19.28 -6.43
CA GLY A 25 -6.57 -18.07 -5.70
C GLY A 25 -7.46 -17.81 -4.47
N LEU A 26 -8.74 -18.16 -4.53
CA LEU A 26 -9.68 -18.00 -3.42
C LEU A 26 -9.44 -18.97 -2.27
N GLU A 27 -8.96 -20.20 -2.55
CA GLU A 27 -8.74 -21.23 -1.52
C GLU A 27 -7.76 -20.79 -0.42
N THR A 28 -6.78 -19.92 -0.75
CA THR A 28 -5.78 -19.42 0.19
C THR A 28 -5.95 -17.95 0.54
N LEU A 29 -7.06 -17.31 0.12
CA LEU A 29 -7.24 -15.87 0.26
C LEU A 29 -7.24 -15.43 1.74
N SER A 30 -7.93 -16.16 2.62
CA SER A 30 -7.97 -15.81 4.05
C SER A 30 -6.58 -15.84 4.68
N LEU A 31 -5.78 -16.86 4.39
CA LEU A 31 -4.41 -16.99 4.90
C LEU A 31 -3.51 -15.84 4.43
N ARG A 32 -3.63 -15.45 3.16
CA ARG A 32 -2.88 -14.30 2.61
C ARG A 32 -3.30 -12.99 3.26
N VAL A 33 -4.61 -12.74 3.37
CA VAL A 33 -5.13 -11.51 3.97
C VAL A 33 -4.76 -11.40 5.44
N GLU A 34 -4.84 -12.47 6.23
CA GLU A 34 -4.38 -12.49 7.61
C GLU A 34 -2.90 -12.10 7.73
N ARG A 35 -2.05 -12.64 6.85
CA ARG A 35 -0.62 -12.29 6.81
C ARG A 35 -0.40 -10.85 6.39
N HIS A 36 -1.10 -10.37 5.38
CA HIS A 36 -1.06 -8.97 4.95
C HIS A 36 -1.40 -8.02 6.11
N VAL A 37 -2.49 -8.27 6.80
CA VAL A 37 -2.94 -7.45 7.94
C VAL A 37 -1.91 -7.46 9.06
N PHE A 38 -1.42 -8.65 9.43
CA PHE A 38 -0.39 -8.79 10.46
C PHE A 38 0.86 -7.96 10.12
N ASN A 39 1.39 -8.13 8.93
CA ASN A 39 2.57 -7.41 8.47
C ASN A 39 2.32 -5.90 8.41
N ALA A 40 1.18 -5.48 7.85
CA ALA A 40 0.84 -4.05 7.72
C ALA A 40 0.77 -3.36 9.08
N LEU A 41 0.14 -3.97 10.08
CA LEU A 41 0.05 -3.39 11.43
C LEU A 41 1.42 -3.26 12.10
N LYS A 42 2.33 -4.23 11.87
CA LYS A 42 3.70 -4.15 12.37
C LYS A 42 4.52 -3.06 11.68
N VAL A 43 4.36 -2.92 10.37
CA VAL A 43 5.01 -1.84 9.61
C VAL A 43 4.46 -0.47 10.02
N VAL A 44 3.15 -0.33 10.19
CA VAL A 44 2.53 0.91 10.71
C VAL A 44 3.08 1.27 12.09
N GLU A 45 3.19 0.30 13.00
CA GLU A 45 3.76 0.51 14.33
C GLU A 45 5.22 0.97 14.25
N TYR A 46 6.02 0.35 13.38
CA TYR A 46 7.43 0.70 13.17
C TYR A 46 7.57 2.12 12.61
N LEU A 47 6.89 2.42 11.51
CA LEU A 47 6.97 3.72 10.85
C LEU A 47 6.46 4.86 11.74
N SER A 48 5.43 4.63 12.55
CA SER A 48 4.89 5.65 13.48
C SER A 48 5.89 6.08 14.55
N LYS A 49 6.93 5.28 14.80
CA LYS A 49 8.00 5.57 15.77
C LYS A 49 9.30 5.99 15.11
N HIS A 50 9.37 5.92 13.78
CA HIS A 50 10.61 6.15 13.04
C HIS A 50 10.95 7.64 12.98
N PRO A 51 12.18 8.07 13.31
CA PRO A 51 12.55 9.49 13.41
C PRO A 51 12.47 10.24 12.07
N GLN A 52 12.62 9.55 10.93
CA GLN A 52 12.55 10.14 9.59
C GLN A 52 11.11 10.14 8.99
N VAL A 53 10.12 9.67 9.74
CA VAL A 53 8.72 9.70 9.33
C VAL A 53 8.03 10.90 9.96
N GLU A 54 7.30 11.67 9.13
CA GLU A 54 6.51 12.82 9.57
C GLU A 54 5.12 12.40 10.03
N ALA A 55 4.46 11.54 9.25
CA ALA A 55 3.12 11.05 9.52
C ALA A 55 2.89 9.66 8.91
N VAL A 56 1.99 8.89 9.51
CA VAL A 56 1.49 7.61 8.98
C VAL A 56 -0.03 7.65 8.95
N HIS A 57 -0.62 7.30 7.81
CA HIS A 57 -2.07 7.34 7.59
C HIS A 57 -2.60 5.92 7.45
N HIS A 58 -2.95 5.31 8.57
CA HIS A 58 -3.62 4.01 8.60
C HIS A 58 -4.76 4.05 9.65
N PRO A 59 -5.97 3.58 9.32
CA PRO A 59 -7.14 3.73 10.20
C PRO A 59 -7.04 2.95 11.53
N SER A 60 -6.05 2.09 11.72
CA SER A 60 -5.75 1.48 13.01
C SER A 60 -5.20 2.46 14.04
N LEU A 61 -4.66 3.59 13.61
CA LEU A 61 -4.10 4.61 14.48
C LEU A 61 -5.22 5.45 15.12
N ALA A 62 -5.16 5.65 16.43
CA ALA A 62 -6.17 6.41 17.16
C ALA A 62 -6.24 7.90 16.76
N SER A 63 -5.19 8.42 16.12
CA SER A 63 -5.13 9.77 15.57
C SER A 63 -5.94 9.95 14.28
N GLU A 64 -6.29 8.85 13.59
CA GLU A 64 -7.01 8.91 12.34
C GLU A 64 -8.51 9.17 12.53
N PRO A 65 -9.11 10.08 11.75
CA PRO A 65 -10.54 10.40 11.86
C PRO A 65 -11.46 9.20 11.66
N THR A 66 -11.01 8.20 10.93
CA THR A 66 -11.77 6.99 10.58
C THR A 66 -11.57 5.83 11.57
N HIS A 67 -10.81 6.03 12.65
CA HIS A 67 -10.45 4.96 13.59
C HIS A 67 -11.65 4.22 14.17
N GLU A 68 -12.70 4.95 14.60
CA GLU A 68 -13.90 4.31 15.16
C GLU A 68 -14.69 3.50 14.11
N LEU A 69 -14.71 3.98 12.85
CA LEU A 69 -15.30 3.22 11.74
C LEU A 69 -14.48 1.98 11.43
N TYR A 70 -13.15 2.09 11.48
CA TYR A 70 -12.25 0.95 11.30
C TYR A 70 -12.54 -0.15 12.32
N LYS A 71 -12.61 0.17 13.62
CA LYS A 71 -12.94 -0.81 14.65
C LYS A 71 -14.30 -1.46 14.45
N LYS A 72 -15.28 -0.68 14.00
CA LYS A 72 -16.63 -1.16 13.78
C LYS A 72 -16.75 -2.12 12.58
N TYR A 73 -16.13 -1.79 11.45
CA TYR A 73 -16.32 -2.51 10.20
C TYR A 73 -15.22 -3.51 9.86
N PHE A 74 -14.05 -3.39 10.48
CA PHE A 74 -12.89 -4.24 10.22
C PHE A 74 -12.35 -4.89 11.51
N PRO A 75 -13.15 -5.73 12.19
CA PRO A 75 -12.74 -6.35 13.45
C PRO A 75 -11.51 -7.28 13.30
N ASN A 76 -11.27 -7.79 12.09
CA ASN A 76 -10.14 -8.66 11.77
C ASN A 76 -9.00 -7.94 11.03
N GLY A 77 -9.04 -6.59 10.97
CA GLY A 77 -8.08 -5.76 10.27
C GLY A 77 -8.54 -5.28 8.90
N GLY A 78 -8.03 -4.14 8.45
CA GLY A 78 -8.50 -3.37 7.30
C GLY A 78 -7.61 -3.43 6.06
N GLY A 79 -6.94 -4.54 5.81
CA GLY A 79 -6.07 -4.67 4.64
C GLY A 79 -4.63 -4.23 4.89
N SER A 80 -3.88 -3.96 3.81
CA SER A 80 -2.43 -3.78 3.87
C SER A 80 -1.91 -2.57 3.09
N ILE A 81 -2.82 -1.71 2.63
CA ILE A 81 -2.46 -0.50 1.88
C ILE A 81 -2.61 0.71 2.80
N PHE A 82 -1.58 1.54 2.83
CA PHE A 82 -1.60 2.79 3.57
C PHE A 82 -0.55 3.76 3.01
N THR A 83 -0.57 4.99 3.49
CA THR A 83 0.42 6.01 3.12
C THR A 83 1.17 6.49 4.35
N PHE A 84 2.36 6.99 4.11
CA PHE A 84 3.14 7.71 5.10
C PHE A 84 3.93 8.84 4.43
N GLU A 85 4.40 9.77 5.21
CA GLU A 85 5.16 10.94 4.77
C GLU A 85 6.56 10.88 5.37
N VAL A 86 7.59 10.94 4.52
CA VAL A 86 8.97 11.06 4.99
C VAL A 86 9.28 12.52 5.32
N LYS A 87 10.18 12.77 6.27
CA LYS A 87 10.72 14.09 6.49
C LYS A 87 11.64 14.45 5.32
N GLY A 88 11.35 15.54 4.63
CA GLY A 88 12.13 16.02 3.50
C GLY A 88 11.29 16.38 2.29
N THR A 89 11.90 16.27 1.14
CA THR A 89 11.34 16.69 -0.15
C THR A 89 10.76 15.51 -0.95
N ALA A 90 10.20 15.79 -2.13
CA ALA A 90 9.80 14.76 -3.09
C ALA A 90 10.99 13.95 -3.58
N GLU A 91 12.17 14.59 -3.74
CA GLU A 91 13.41 13.94 -4.16
C GLU A 91 13.90 12.96 -3.07
N ASP A 92 13.74 13.29 -1.80
CA ASP A 92 14.09 12.40 -0.69
C ASP A 92 13.18 11.16 -0.67
N ALA A 93 11.88 11.34 -0.91
CA ALA A 93 10.94 10.24 -1.04
C ALA A 93 11.29 9.33 -2.23
N GLN A 94 11.66 9.89 -3.38
CA GLN A 94 12.08 9.10 -4.55
C GLN A 94 13.39 8.36 -4.31
N LYS A 95 14.41 9.02 -3.73
CA LYS A 95 15.67 8.37 -3.35
C LYS A 95 15.46 7.19 -2.40
N PHE A 96 14.56 7.34 -1.44
CA PHE A 96 14.21 6.22 -0.56
C PHE A 96 13.64 5.06 -1.36
N ILE A 97 12.65 5.31 -2.23
CA ILE A 97 12.01 4.26 -3.04
C ILE A 97 13.02 3.56 -3.95
N ASP A 98 13.90 4.32 -4.60
CA ASP A 98 14.91 3.78 -5.53
C ASP A 98 15.93 2.85 -4.82
N ASN A 99 16.15 3.06 -3.52
CA ASN A 99 17.06 2.25 -2.72
C ASN A 99 16.36 1.24 -1.80
N LEU A 100 15.03 1.13 -1.86
CA LEU A 100 14.26 0.26 -0.99
C LEU A 100 14.35 -1.20 -1.48
N PRO A 101 15.05 -2.10 -0.76
CA PRO A 101 15.13 -3.51 -1.15
C PRO A 101 13.80 -4.22 -0.90
N ILE A 102 13.60 -5.37 -1.53
CA ILE A 102 12.42 -6.26 -1.41
C ILE A 102 11.16 -5.67 -2.05
N PHE A 103 10.85 -4.39 -1.83
CA PHE A 103 9.67 -3.74 -2.38
C PHE A 103 9.80 -3.53 -3.89
N SER A 104 8.72 -3.82 -4.62
CA SER A 104 8.66 -3.56 -6.06
C SER A 104 7.95 -2.23 -6.34
N LEU A 105 8.50 -1.43 -7.25
CA LEU A 105 7.87 -0.19 -7.71
C LEU A 105 6.70 -0.53 -8.64
N LEU A 106 5.52 -0.72 -8.08
CA LEU A 106 4.31 -1.14 -8.77
C LEU A 106 3.07 -0.74 -7.98
N ALA A 107 2.00 -0.34 -8.69
CA ALA A 107 0.68 -0.11 -8.11
C ALA A 107 -0.20 -1.36 -8.24
N ASN A 108 -0.57 -1.97 -7.13
CA ASN A 108 -1.53 -3.08 -7.08
C ASN A 108 -2.23 -3.11 -5.72
N VAL A 109 -3.21 -4.00 -5.56
CA VAL A 109 -3.94 -4.22 -4.31
C VAL A 109 -3.78 -5.68 -3.90
N ALA A 110 -3.33 -5.90 -2.67
CA ALA A 110 -3.18 -7.22 -2.06
C ALA A 110 -2.29 -8.19 -2.87
N ASP A 111 -1.24 -7.68 -3.50
CA ASP A 111 -0.21 -8.51 -4.09
C ASP A 111 0.53 -9.27 -2.98
N VAL A 112 0.98 -10.50 -3.27
CA VAL A 112 1.78 -11.28 -2.30
C VAL A 112 3.13 -10.64 -2.02
N LYS A 113 3.65 -9.82 -2.97
CA LYS A 113 4.85 -9.01 -2.79
C LYS A 113 4.51 -7.66 -2.20
N SER A 114 5.40 -7.16 -1.38
CA SER A 114 5.36 -5.78 -0.91
C SER A 114 5.67 -4.81 -2.04
N LEU A 115 4.84 -3.79 -2.16
CA LEU A 115 4.90 -2.80 -3.23
C LEU A 115 5.01 -1.39 -2.65
N VAL A 116 5.68 -0.52 -3.40
CA VAL A 116 5.84 0.89 -3.07
C VAL A 116 5.57 1.75 -4.30
N ILE A 117 4.96 2.90 -4.10
CA ILE A 117 4.88 3.96 -5.11
C ILE A 117 5.03 5.34 -4.48
N HIS A 118 5.45 6.30 -5.31
CA HIS A 118 5.35 7.73 -5.05
C HIS A 118 4.10 8.27 -5.80
N PRO A 119 2.95 8.44 -5.14
CA PRO A 119 1.68 8.74 -5.84
C PRO A 119 1.76 9.98 -6.73
N ALA A 120 2.38 11.06 -6.25
CA ALA A 120 2.46 12.32 -6.99
C ALA A 120 3.17 12.19 -8.35
N SER A 121 4.21 11.34 -8.46
CA SER A 121 4.96 11.15 -9.72
C SER A 121 4.53 9.93 -10.54
N THR A 122 3.62 9.11 -10.02
CA THR A 122 3.18 7.86 -10.69
C THR A 122 1.69 7.86 -10.98
N THR A 123 0.88 7.33 -10.08
CA THR A 123 -0.57 7.12 -10.29
C THR A 123 -1.38 8.41 -10.39
N HIS A 124 -0.85 9.53 -9.89
CA HIS A 124 -1.52 10.83 -9.86
C HIS A 124 -0.72 11.92 -10.60
N SER A 125 0.21 11.52 -11.48
CA SER A 125 1.12 12.42 -12.19
C SER A 125 0.41 13.41 -13.14
N GLN A 126 -0.85 13.18 -13.50
CA GLN A 126 -1.66 14.11 -14.30
C GLN A 126 -2.34 15.20 -13.48
N LEU A 127 -2.31 15.13 -12.16
CA LEU A 127 -2.93 16.13 -11.28
C LEU A 127 -1.98 17.30 -11.04
N THR A 128 -2.55 18.47 -10.85
CA THR A 128 -1.84 19.66 -10.40
C THR A 128 -1.50 19.53 -8.90
N GLU A 129 -0.55 20.32 -8.42
CA GLU A 129 -0.16 20.33 -7.00
C GLU A 129 -1.35 20.64 -6.08
N SER A 130 -2.24 21.58 -6.45
CA SER A 130 -3.45 21.87 -5.67
C SER A 130 -4.42 20.71 -5.62
N GLU A 131 -4.62 20.00 -6.73
CA GLU A 131 -5.49 18.82 -6.77
C GLU A 131 -4.93 17.65 -5.96
N LEU A 132 -3.60 17.47 -5.95
CA LEU A 132 -2.93 16.49 -5.10
C LEU A 132 -3.17 16.79 -3.61
N LEU A 133 -2.97 18.05 -3.20
CA LEU A 133 -3.19 18.47 -1.81
C LEU A 133 -4.64 18.33 -1.37
N GLU A 134 -5.62 18.63 -2.25
CA GLU A 134 -7.05 18.40 -1.97
C GLU A 134 -7.37 16.92 -1.72
N GLN A 135 -6.61 16.01 -2.33
CA GLN A 135 -6.72 14.56 -2.11
C GLN A 135 -5.86 14.06 -0.94
N GLY A 136 -5.17 14.96 -0.23
CA GLY A 136 -4.29 14.61 0.89
C GLY A 136 -2.96 13.99 0.47
N ILE A 137 -2.55 14.19 -0.79
CA ILE A 137 -1.28 13.71 -1.31
C ILE A 137 -0.27 14.84 -1.29
N LYS A 138 0.71 14.77 -0.40
CA LYS A 138 1.83 15.70 -0.34
C LYS A 138 2.97 15.25 -1.25
N PRO A 139 3.93 16.16 -1.59
CA PRO A 139 5.10 15.80 -2.40
C PRO A 139 5.96 14.68 -1.81
N ASN A 140 6.01 14.55 -0.49
CA ASN A 140 6.77 13.55 0.25
C ASN A 140 5.93 12.32 0.68
N THR A 141 4.73 12.15 0.12
CA THR A 141 3.86 11.01 0.42
C THR A 141 4.33 9.75 -0.31
N ILE A 142 4.46 8.66 0.42
CA ILE A 142 4.76 7.32 -0.09
C ILE A 142 3.59 6.40 0.22
N ARG A 143 3.19 5.56 -0.73
CA ARG A 143 2.18 4.53 -0.55
C ARG A 143 2.84 3.17 -0.52
N LEU A 144 2.52 2.37 0.50
CA LEU A 144 2.89 0.97 0.61
C LEU A 144 1.67 0.05 0.40
N SER A 145 1.93 -1.09 -0.21
CA SER A 145 1.06 -2.27 -0.18
C SER A 145 1.88 -3.42 0.38
N ILE A 146 1.61 -3.77 1.63
CA ILE A 146 2.44 -4.75 2.37
C ILE A 146 2.06 -6.16 1.97
N GLY A 147 3.05 -6.94 1.59
CA GLY A 147 2.92 -8.32 1.14
C GLY A 147 2.98 -9.35 2.28
N THR A 148 3.34 -10.58 1.89
CA THR A 148 3.35 -11.74 2.78
C THR A 148 4.74 -12.17 3.21
N GLU A 149 5.77 -11.41 2.90
CA GLU A 149 7.18 -11.67 3.24
C GLU A 149 7.37 -11.77 4.77
N HIS A 150 8.54 -12.21 5.20
CA HIS A 150 8.86 -12.22 6.61
C HIS A 150 8.91 -10.80 7.17
N ILE A 151 8.27 -10.56 8.31
CA ILE A 151 8.13 -9.21 8.85
C ILE A 151 9.47 -8.54 9.17
N ASP A 152 10.45 -9.29 9.65
CA ASP A 152 11.74 -8.73 10.00
C ASP A 152 12.49 -8.26 8.75
N ASP A 153 12.36 -8.97 7.63
CA ASP A 153 12.96 -8.55 6.34
C ASP A 153 12.32 -7.25 5.83
N LEU A 154 11.00 -7.09 6.03
CA LEU A 154 10.29 -5.87 5.67
C LEU A 154 10.73 -4.67 6.54
N ILE A 155 10.91 -4.89 7.84
CA ILE A 155 11.37 -3.86 8.76
C ILE A 155 12.83 -3.47 8.44
N GLU A 156 13.70 -4.43 8.20
CA GLU A 156 15.09 -4.20 7.81
C GLU A 156 15.17 -3.41 6.50
N ALA A 157 14.36 -3.76 5.51
CA ALA A 157 14.27 -3.02 4.26
C ALA A 157 13.85 -1.56 4.49
N LEU A 158 12.85 -1.33 5.33
CA LEU A 158 12.35 0.01 5.64
C LEU A 158 13.32 0.84 6.49
N ASP A 159 14.22 0.21 7.24
CA ASP A 159 15.26 0.90 8.03
C ASP A 159 16.25 1.68 7.16
N THR A 160 16.29 1.41 5.84
CA THR A 160 17.01 2.25 4.88
C THR A 160 16.56 3.72 4.88
N LEU A 161 15.35 4.03 5.42
CA LEU A 161 14.93 5.40 5.73
C LEU A 161 15.96 6.17 6.57
N SER A 162 16.66 5.48 7.48
CA SER A 162 17.69 6.08 8.32
C SER A 162 18.87 6.63 7.51
N LEU A 163 19.04 6.18 6.27
CA LEU A 163 20.15 6.57 5.40
C LEU A 163 19.85 7.78 4.50
N ILE A 164 18.60 8.25 4.44
CA ILE A 164 18.20 9.35 3.52
C ILE A 164 19.02 10.64 3.76
N HIS A 165 19.41 10.92 4.99
CA HIS A 165 20.12 12.14 5.37
C HIS A 165 21.60 11.93 5.71
N ILE A 166 22.15 10.72 5.53
CA ILE A 166 23.58 10.44 5.82
C ILE A 166 24.49 10.80 4.64
N SER A 167 23.93 11.08 3.47
CA SER A 167 24.70 11.32 2.24
C SER A 167 24.89 12.79 1.87
N GLU A 168 25.02 13.71 2.86
CA GLU A 168 25.61 15.02 2.61
C GLU A 168 26.92 15.17 3.40
N PRO A 169 28.06 15.30 2.70
CA PRO A 169 29.29 15.85 3.30
C PRO A 169 29.21 17.36 3.42
#